data_9eb99b4aa81f502b05eb5cfc4689c5ce
#
_entry.id   9eb99b4aa81f502b05eb5cfc4689c5ce
#
_cell.length_a   1.000
_cell.length_b   1.000
_cell.length_c   1.000
_cell.angle_alpha   90.00
_cell.angle_beta   90.00
_cell.angle_gamma   90.00
#
_symmetry.space_group_name_H-M   'P 1'
#
loop_
_entity.id
_entity.type
_entity.pdbx_description
1 polymer ?
#
loop_
_entity_poly.entity_id
_entity_poly.type
_entity_poly.pdbx_seq_one_letter_code
_entity_poly.pdbx_strand_id
1 'polypeptide(L)'
;MARTEVAVIGTGWCGGIRAETLSKSALVDALHICEIRPERLEEVRALTNPATATLDYRDIVSNPAISVVYISTTPEQTHYPIARDCLKAGKHVLLEKPIALEFWEADELIALSREKKLKFTIGYSQRFNPKIAYAKKSIA
;
A
#
# COMPACT_ATOMS: atom_id res chain seq x y z
N MET A 1 -0.33 19.40 12.44
CA MET A 1 -0.47 18.58 11.22
C MET A 1 -1.59 17.58 11.45
N ALA A 2 -2.35 17.24 10.41
CA ALA A 2 -3.33 16.16 10.54
C ALA A 2 -2.60 14.85 10.82
N ARG A 3 -3.07 14.08 11.76
CA ARG A 3 -2.53 12.74 12.06
C ARG A 3 -2.78 11.81 10.90
N THR A 4 -1.79 11.02 10.54
CA THR A 4 -1.85 10.08 9.41
C THR A 4 -1.65 8.66 9.93
N GLU A 5 -2.73 7.90 9.94
CA GLU A 5 -2.65 6.46 10.21
C GLU A 5 -2.51 5.72 8.88
N VAL A 6 -1.54 4.83 8.83
CA VAL A 6 -1.13 4.11 7.61
C VAL A 6 -1.21 2.62 7.82
N ALA A 7 -1.73 1.89 6.83
CA ALA A 7 -1.71 0.44 6.84
C ALA A 7 -0.81 -0.13 5.73
N VAL A 8 -0.23 -1.30 6.00
CA VAL A 8 0.45 -2.15 5.02
C VAL A 8 -0.30 -3.47 4.92
N ILE A 9 -0.83 -3.78 3.73
CA ILE A 9 -1.48 -5.06 3.42
C ILE A 9 -0.52 -5.89 2.58
N GLY A 10 -0.16 -7.08 3.08
CA GLY A 10 0.89 -7.92 2.55
C GLY A 10 2.26 -7.50 3.04
N THR A 11 2.77 -8.20 4.05
CA THR A 11 4.08 -7.92 4.67
C THR A 11 5.15 -8.92 4.27
N GLY A 12 5.09 -9.41 3.03
CA GLY A 12 6.15 -10.19 2.41
C GLY A 12 7.48 -9.44 2.37
N TRP A 13 8.33 -9.70 1.39
CA TRP A 13 9.63 -9.02 1.31
C TRP A 13 9.48 -7.50 1.14
N CYS A 14 8.78 -7.04 0.10
CA CYS A 14 8.60 -5.60 -0.14
C CYS A 14 7.79 -4.92 0.97
N GLY A 15 6.63 -5.49 1.32
CA GLY A 15 5.74 -4.89 2.33
C GLY A 15 6.36 -4.85 3.72
N GLY A 16 7.15 -5.86 4.10
CA GLY A 16 7.88 -5.87 5.36
C GLY A 16 8.89 -4.72 5.48
N ILE A 17 9.68 -4.46 4.43
CA ILE A 17 10.59 -3.30 4.36
C ILE A 17 9.83 -1.98 4.50
N ARG A 18 8.65 -1.87 3.84
CA ARG A 18 7.81 -0.67 3.93
C ARG A 18 7.23 -0.49 5.34
N ALA A 19 6.73 -1.57 5.95
CA ALA A 19 6.22 -1.52 7.31
C ALA A 19 7.31 -1.06 8.30
N GLU A 20 8.52 -1.61 8.19
CA GLU A 20 9.66 -1.19 9.02
C GLU A 20 10.05 0.28 8.78
N THR A 21 10.04 0.74 7.53
CA THR A 21 10.33 2.14 7.22
C THR A 21 9.26 3.08 7.79
N LEU A 22 7.99 2.71 7.64
CA LEU A 22 6.85 3.50 8.13
C LEU A 22 6.81 3.56 9.66
N SER A 23 7.17 2.45 10.36
CA SER A 23 7.20 2.43 11.83
C SER A 23 8.20 3.42 12.44
N LYS A 24 9.21 3.81 11.68
CA LYS A 24 10.26 4.77 12.10
C LYS A 24 10.02 6.20 11.61
N SER A 25 8.96 6.41 10.82
CA SER A 25 8.67 7.71 10.20
C SER A 25 7.93 8.64 11.15
N ALA A 26 8.45 9.85 11.36
CA ALA A 26 7.77 10.89 12.12
C ALA A 26 6.47 11.41 11.45
N LEU A 27 6.19 11.02 10.21
CA LEU A 27 4.97 11.39 9.48
C LEU A 27 3.81 10.41 9.71
N VAL A 28 4.08 9.29 10.39
CA VAL A 28 3.11 8.23 10.67
C VAL A 28 2.79 8.25 12.15
N ASP A 29 1.54 8.47 12.49
CA ASP A 29 1.08 8.47 13.88
C ASP A 29 0.79 7.06 14.39
N ALA A 30 0.24 6.21 13.52
CA ALA A 30 0.00 4.80 13.81
C ALA A 30 0.21 3.95 12.55
N LEU A 31 0.90 2.84 12.71
CA LEU A 31 1.07 1.82 11.69
C LEU A 31 0.13 0.65 11.98
N HIS A 32 -0.53 0.17 10.94
CA HIS A 32 -1.36 -1.04 10.95
C HIS A 32 -0.80 -2.03 9.94
N ILE A 33 -0.84 -3.33 10.25
CA ILE A 33 -0.34 -4.36 9.33
C ILE A 33 -1.38 -5.46 9.12
N CYS A 34 -1.40 -5.99 7.90
CA CYS A 34 -2.19 -7.17 7.53
C CYS A 34 -1.31 -8.16 6.74
N GLU A 35 -1.31 -9.41 7.17
CA GLU A 35 -0.61 -10.51 6.51
C GLU A 35 -1.38 -11.81 6.75
N ILE A 36 -1.64 -12.56 5.70
CA ILE A 36 -2.43 -13.81 5.78
C ILE A 36 -1.67 -14.98 6.43
N ARG A 37 -0.34 -14.92 6.49
CA ARG A 37 0.49 -15.95 7.13
C ARG A 37 0.75 -15.55 8.57
N PRO A 38 0.24 -16.31 9.57
CA PRO A 38 0.36 -15.93 10.97
C PRO A 38 1.81 -15.76 11.45
N GLU A 39 2.71 -16.65 11.03
CA GLU A 39 4.13 -16.60 11.43
C GLU A 39 4.78 -15.32 10.92
N ARG A 40 4.50 -14.94 9.66
CA ARG A 40 5.05 -13.72 9.07
C ARG A 40 4.45 -12.47 9.70
N LEU A 41 3.16 -12.51 10.05
CA LEU A 41 2.50 -11.42 10.78
C LEU A 41 3.21 -11.16 12.11
N GLU A 42 3.50 -12.21 12.90
CA GLU A 42 4.17 -12.06 14.19
C GLU A 42 5.62 -11.58 14.05
N GLU A 43 6.37 -12.05 13.05
CA GLU A 43 7.72 -11.53 12.76
C GLU A 43 7.69 -10.01 12.54
N VAL A 44 6.81 -9.53 11.64
CA VAL A 44 6.74 -8.10 11.30
C VAL A 44 6.15 -7.29 12.47
N ARG A 45 5.21 -7.85 13.20
CA ARG A 45 4.65 -7.24 14.41
C ARG A 45 5.74 -6.99 15.46
N ALA A 46 6.61 -7.98 15.71
CA ALA A 46 7.72 -7.83 16.65
C ALA A 46 8.73 -6.75 16.23
N LEU A 47 8.95 -6.58 14.91
CA LEU A 47 9.88 -5.60 14.36
C LEU A 47 9.33 -4.18 14.35
N THR A 48 8.02 -4.02 14.16
CA THR A 48 7.41 -2.71 13.84
C THR A 48 6.54 -2.15 14.96
N ASN A 49 6.15 -2.97 15.93
CA ASN A 49 5.23 -2.62 17.02
C ASN A 49 4.00 -1.83 16.53
N PRO A 50 3.20 -2.39 15.61
CA PRO A 50 2.08 -1.69 15.00
C PRO A 50 0.93 -1.49 16.00
N ALA A 51 0.07 -0.49 15.75
CA ALA A 51 -1.16 -0.27 16.52
C ALA A 51 -2.13 -1.45 16.40
N THR A 52 -2.23 -2.05 15.21
CA THR A 52 -2.98 -3.30 14.98
C THR A 52 -2.25 -4.22 14.01
N ALA A 53 -2.44 -5.52 14.21
CA ALA A 53 -1.98 -6.57 13.31
C ALA A 53 -3.14 -7.55 13.07
N THR A 54 -3.46 -7.85 11.81
CA THR A 54 -4.62 -8.67 11.44
C THR A 54 -4.28 -9.65 10.31
N LEU A 55 -5.04 -10.73 10.26
CA LEU A 55 -4.97 -11.72 9.17
C LEU A 55 -5.94 -11.39 8.01
N ASP A 56 -6.88 -10.46 8.22
CA ASP A 56 -7.90 -10.10 7.23
C ASP A 56 -7.79 -8.61 6.84
N TYR A 57 -7.54 -8.33 5.57
CA TYR A 57 -7.45 -6.96 5.07
C TYR A 57 -8.75 -6.15 5.23
N ARG A 58 -9.90 -6.83 5.40
CA ARG A 58 -11.18 -6.15 5.63
C ARG A 58 -11.21 -5.36 6.93
N ASP A 59 -10.44 -5.78 7.93
CA ASP A 59 -10.26 -5.03 9.18
C ASP A 59 -9.58 -3.68 8.91
N ILE A 60 -8.61 -3.65 7.97
CA ILE A 60 -7.98 -2.42 7.52
C ILE A 60 -8.97 -1.53 6.74
N VAL A 61 -9.75 -2.15 5.84
CA VAL A 61 -10.73 -1.43 5.02
C VAL A 61 -11.80 -0.77 5.89
N SER A 62 -12.30 -1.49 6.90
CA SER A 62 -13.38 -1.03 7.77
C SER A 62 -12.94 -0.02 8.86
N ASN A 63 -11.64 0.10 9.13
CA ASN A 63 -11.14 1.02 10.15
C ASN A 63 -11.13 2.47 9.64
N PRO A 64 -11.99 3.37 10.18
CA PRO A 64 -12.10 4.75 9.68
C PRO A 64 -10.89 5.63 10.03
N ALA A 65 -10.07 5.25 10.99
CA ALA A 65 -8.88 6.00 11.38
C ALA A 65 -7.75 5.89 10.34
N ILE A 66 -7.71 4.75 9.61
CA ILE A 66 -6.70 4.52 8.58
C ILE A 66 -7.04 5.33 7.33
N SER A 67 -6.17 6.25 6.97
CA SER A 67 -6.36 7.13 5.80
C SER A 67 -5.55 6.72 4.58
N VAL A 68 -4.43 6.02 4.76
CA VAL A 68 -3.51 5.62 3.69
C VAL A 68 -3.22 4.12 3.78
N VAL A 69 -3.26 3.43 2.66
CA VAL A 69 -2.96 2.00 2.58
C VAL A 69 -1.89 1.74 1.52
N TYR A 70 -0.85 1.03 1.92
CA TYR A 70 0.13 0.44 1.02
C TYR A 70 -0.22 -1.04 0.80
N ILE A 71 -0.39 -1.44 -0.46
CA ILE A 71 -0.76 -2.81 -0.86
C ILE A 71 0.43 -3.47 -1.56
N SER A 72 0.93 -4.57 -0.99
CA SER A 72 2.08 -5.34 -1.48
C SER A 72 1.80 -6.84 -1.37
N THR A 73 0.63 -7.25 -1.82
CA THR A 73 0.18 -8.65 -1.77
C THR A 73 0.69 -9.47 -2.96
N THR A 74 0.78 -10.76 -2.75
CA THR A 74 0.99 -11.77 -3.79
C THR A 74 -0.02 -12.90 -3.59
N PRO A 75 -0.51 -13.50 -4.65
CA PRO A 75 -0.24 -13.22 -6.07
C PRO A 75 -0.93 -11.94 -6.57
N GLU A 76 -0.49 -11.40 -7.71
CA GLU A 76 -0.86 -10.08 -8.25
C GLU A 76 -2.36 -9.90 -8.54
N GLN A 77 -3.11 -10.98 -8.77
CA GLN A 77 -4.57 -10.93 -8.92
C GLN A 77 -5.29 -10.41 -7.67
N THR A 78 -4.61 -10.35 -6.52
CA THR A 78 -5.18 -9.77 -5.29
C THR A 78 -5.12 -8.24 -5.28
N HIS A 79 -4.34 -7.62 -6.15
CA HIS A 79 -4.14 -6.18 -6.22
C HIS A 79 -5.45 -5.43 -6.48
N TYR A 80 -6.15 -5.80 -7.56
CA TYR A 80 -7.38 -5.14 -7.96
C TYR A 80 -8.47 -5.19 -6.88
N PRO A 81 -8.92 -6.36 -6.36
CA PRO A 81 -10.00 -6.38 -5.39
C PRO A 81 -9.67 -5.62 -4.11
N ILE A 82 -8.44 -5.75 -3.59
CA ILE A 82 -8.04 -5.06 -2.35
C ILE A 82 -7.96 -3.55 -2.58
N ALA A 83 -7.33 -3.09 -3.67
CA ALA A 83 -7.23 -1.67 -4.00
C ALA A 83 -8.60 -1.04 -4.21
N ARG A 84 -9.51 -1.73 -4.92
CA ARG A 84 -10.89 -1.28 -5.12
C ARG A 84 -11.63 -1.10 -3.81
N ASP A 85 -11.53 -2.07 -2.89
CA ASP A 85 -12.21 -2.01 -1.60
C ASP A 85 -11.66 -0.85 -0.74
N CYS A 86 -10.33 -0.65 -0.73
CA CYS A 86 -9.70 0.48 -0.06
C CYS A 86 -10.17 1.83 -0.63
N LEU A 87 -10.18 1.99 -1.97
CA LEU A 87 -10.63 3.20 -2.62
C LEU A 87 -12.13 3.45 -2.35
N LYS A 88 -12.99 2.42 -2.42
CA LYS A 88 -14.41 2.52 -2.06
C LYS A 88 -14.62 3.00 -0.64
N ALA A 89 -13.77 2.55 0.28
CA ALA A 89 -13.78 2.99 1.69
C ALA A 89 -13.16 4.38 1.91
N GLY A 90 -12.76 5.09 0.87
CA GLY A 90 -12.23 6.45 0.97
C GLY A 90 -10.76 6.54 1.39
N LYS A 91 -9.98 5.47 1.23
CA LYS A 91 -8.57 5.45 1.59
C LYS A 91 -7.69 5.82 0.41
N HIS A 92 -6.63 6.60 0.65
CA HIS A 92 -5.55 6.79 -0.30
C HIS A 92 -4.76 5.50 -0.47
N VAL A 93 -4.34 5.16 -1.68
CA VAL A 93 -3.69 3.88 -1.97
C VAL A 93 -2.37 4.06 -2.71
N LEU A 94 -1.32 3.43 -2.18
CA LEU A 94 -0.12 3.08 -2.91
C LEU A 94 -0.15 1.57 -3.15
N LEU A 95 -0.15 1.17 -4.43
CA LEU A 95 -0.24 -0.22 -4.84
C LEU A 95 1.08 -0.66 -5.49
N GLU A 96 1.59 -1.84 -5.13
CA GLU A 96 2.72 -2.41 -5.84
C GLU A 96 2.37 -2.74 -7.30
N LYS A 97 3.42 -2.78 -8.11
CA LYS A 97 3.30 -3.18 -9.52
C LYS A 97 3.01 -4.71 -9.64
N PRO A 98 2.27 -5.13 -10.66
CA PRO A 98 1.50 -4.32 -11.63
C PRO A 98 0.25 -3.72 -10.98
N ILE A 99 -0.32 -2.67 -11.60
CA ILE A 99 -1.57 -2.05 -11.13
C ILE A 99 -2.73 -3.06 -11.10
N ALA A 100 -2.82 -3.89 -12.12
CA ALA A 100 -3.82 -4.94 -12.31
C ALA A 100 -3.31 -5.92 -13.38
N LEU A 101 -4.01 -7.02 -13.60
CA LEU A 101 -3.70 -7.98 -14.66
C LEU A 101 -4.51 -7.70 -15.94
N GLU A 102 -5.68 -7.08 -15.80
CA GLU A 102 -6.55 -6.73 -16.91
C GLU A 102 -6.68 -5.20 -17.04
N PHE A 103 -6.81 -4.70 -18.28
CA PHE A 103 -6.92 -3.25 -18.53
C PHE A 103 -8.15 -2.63 -17.88
N TRP A 104 -9.29 -3.31 -17.93
CA TRP A 104 -10.53 -2.81 -17.34
C TRP A 104 -10.47 -2.65 -15.82
N GLU A 105 -9.71 -3.53 -15.13
CA GLU A 105 -9.44 -3.41 -13.68
C GLU A 105 -8.65 -2.13 -13.37
N ALA A 106 -7.61 -1.86 -14.17
CA ALA A 106 -6.81 -0.64 -14.04
C ALA A 106 -7.66 0.61 -14.29
N ASP A 107 -8.49 0.60 -15.34
CA ASP A 107 -9.38 1.72 -15.68
C ASP A 107 -10.39 1.99 -14.56
N GLU A 108 -11.00 0.94 -13.96
CA GLU A 108 -11.91 1.09 -12.82
C GLU A 108 -11.21 1.72 -11.61
N LEU A 109 -10.01 1.26 -11.24
CA LEU A 109 -9.27 1.82 -10.12
C LEU A 109 -8.93 3.30 -10.33
N ILE A 110 -8.51 3.67 -11.55
CA ILE A 110 -8.20 5.05 -11.92
C ILE A 110 -9.47 5.92 -11.87
N ALA A 111 -10.58 5.44 -12.43
CA ALA A 111 -11.85 6.15 -12.43
C ALA A 111 -12.35 6.38 -10.99
N LEU A 112 -12.34 5.33 -10.17
CA LEU A 112 -12.78 5.38 -8.77
C LEU A 112 -11.93 6.34 -7.93
N SER A 113 -10.61 6.33 -8.12
CA SER A 113 -9.72 7.24 -7.40
C SER A 113 -9.98 8.72 -7.74
N ARG A 114 -10.29 9.01 -9.03
CA ARG A 114 -10.64 10.36 -9.49
C ARG A 114 -12.00 10.81 -8.97
N GLU A 115 -13.01 9.96 -9.07
CA GLU A 115 -14.36 10.22 -8.56
C GLU A 115 -14.34 10.61 -7.08
N LYS A 116 -13.63 9.82 -6.28
CA LYS A 116 -13.51 10.03 -4.84
C LYS A 116 -12.43 11.05 -4.43
N LYS A 117 -11.71 11.64 -5.39
CA LYS A 117 -10.62 12.61 -5.16
C LYS A 117 -9.52 12.04 -4.24
N LEU A 118 -9.23 10.75 -4.38
CA LEU A 118 -8.21 10.05 -3.61
C LEU A 118 -6.86 10.03 -4.34
N LYS A 119 -5.77 10.04 -3.57
CA LYS A 119 -4.45 9.79 -4.11
C LYS A 119 -4.31 8.30 -4.36
N PHE A 120 -4.02 7.95 -5.61
CA PHE A 120 -3.75 6.59 -6.05
C PHE A 120 -2.45 6.58 -6.86
N THR A 121 -1.51 5.76 -6.45
CA THR A 121 -0.20 5.65 -7.12
C THR A 121 0.30 4.23 -7.13
N ILE A 122 1.17 3.92 -8.09
CA ILE A 122 1.75 2.59 -8.28
C ILE A 122 3.23 2.62 -7.96
N GLY A 123 3.73 1.54 -7.36
CA GLY A 123 5.10 1.38 -6.88
C GLY A 123 6.15 1.23 -7.99
N TYR A 124 6.13 2.10 -9.00
CA TYR A 124 7.16 2.15 -10.03
C TYR A 124 8.44 2.82 -9.49
N SER A 125 9.10 2.14 -8.56
CA SER A 125 10.26 2.66 -7.81
C SER A 125 11.43 3.10 -8.70
N GLN A 126 11.59 2.50 -9.87
CA GLN A 126 12.65 2.86 -10.82
C GLN A 126 12.52 4.30 -11.37
N ARG A 127 11.34 4.92 -11.29
CA ARG A 127 11.19 6.34 -11.62
C ARG A 127 12.04 7.26 -10.73
N PHE A 128 12.38 6.82 -9.53
CA PHE A 128 13.17 7.56 -8.55
C PHE A 128 14.63 7.13 -8.54
N ASN A 129 15.04 6.20 -9.39
CA ASN A 129 16.42 5.78 -9.53
C ASN A 129 17.23 6.85 -10.29
N PRO A 130 18.27 7.44 -9.70
CA PRO A 130 19.03 8.52 -10.36
C PRO A 130 19.72 8.07 -11.65
N LYS A 131 20.12 6.79 -11.77
CA LYS A 131 20.70 6.24 -13.00
C LYS A 131 19.68 6.20 -14.13
N ILE A 132 18.44 5.81 -13.85
CA ILE A 132 17.35 5.79 -14.82
C ILE A 132 16.95 7.21 -15.21
N ALA A 133 16.88 8.14 -14.25
CA ALA A 133 16.61 9.54 -14.51
C ALA A 133 17.70 10.17 -15.42
N TYR A 134 18.97 9.85 -15.16
CA TYR A 134 20.09 10.27 -16.01
C TYR A 134 19.98 9.71 -17.43
N ALA A 135 19.76 8.40 -17.57
CA ALA A 135 19.59 7.76 -18.89
C ALA A 135 18.45 8.41 -19.67
N LYS A 136 17.28 8.61 -19.05
CA LYS A 136 16.13 9.28 -19.67
C LYS A 136 16.51 10.69 -20.19
N LYS A 137 17.22 11.48 -19.39
CA LYS A 137 17.66 12.83 -19.77
C LYS A 137 18.65 12.81 -20.94
N SER A 138 19.47 11.75 -21.05
CA SER A 138 20.49 11.64 -22.11
C SER A 138 19.94 11.19 -23.46
N ILE A 139 18.73 10.60 -23.51
CA ILE A 139 18.07 10.13 -24.73
C ILE A 139 16.86 10.99 -25.15
N ALA A 140 16.52 12.00 -24.38
CA ALA A 140 15.47 12.98 -24.66
C ALA A 140 16.06 14.19 -25.39
#